data_77ecbdb61bf438e56fcfac75195983fb
#
_entry.id   77ecbdb61bf438e56fcfac75195983fb
#
_cell.length_a   1.000
_cell.length_b   1.000
_cell.length_c   1.000
_cell.angle_alpha   90.00
_cell.angle_beta   90.00
_cell.angle_gamma   90.00
#
_symmetry.space_group_name_H-M   'P 1'
#
loop_
_entity.id
_entity.type
_entity.pdbx_description
1 polymer ?
#
loop_
_entity_poly.entity_id
_entity_poly.type
_entity_poly.pdbx_seq_one_letter_code
_entity_poly.pdbx_strand_id
1 'polypeptide(L)'
;MNRRTLVALFCALAGPALGQVPVETPTPTVASPFGRTVRVDLSTDHGLIVLELYPDRAPITVANFLRYVKTKRYDGVDIYRAARAPGAPTFGFIQGGVKNDPKRVLPPIAHEPTTQTGILHKDGTITMARLAPGTATSDFVITVGDAPYLDANPGATGDKLGFAAFGRVVQGMDVVKAILALPTGGHARSAAMLGQILDPPVKILSMRVEKPG
;
A
#
# COMPACT_ATOMS: atom_id res chain seq x y z
N MET A 1 30.37 88.69 5.55
CA MET A 1 30.41 87.79 4.40
C MET A 1 29.89 86.41 4.88
N ASN A 2 28.58 86.12 4.72
CA ASN A 2 27.96 84.93 5.28
C ASN A 2 27.65 83.95 4.10
N ARG A 3 28.28 82.76 4.14
CA ARG A 3 27.94 81.69 3.25
C ARG A 3 26.88 80.78 3.93
N ARG A 4 25.69 80.80 3.38
CA ARG A 4 24.62 79.89 3.81
C ARG A 4 24.81 78.57 3.06
N THR A 5 25.04 77.48 3.78
CA THR A 5 25.06 76.11 3.26
C THR A 5 23.65 75.56 3.26
N LEU A 6 23.14 75.20 2.09
CA LEU A 6 21.84 74.52 1.91
C LEU A 6 22.05 73.01 2.12
N VAL A 7 21.39 72.45 3.12
CA VAL A 7 21.33 71.00 3.32
C VAL A 7 20.07 70.46 2.61
N ALA A 8 20.31 69.67 1.55
CA ALA A 8 19.25 68.98 0.85
C ALA A 8 18.94 67.65 1.58
N LEU A 9 17.69 67.51 2.04
CA LEU A 9 17.19 66.33 2.69
C LEU A 9 16.71 65.36 1.62
N PHE A 10 17.40 64.19 1.38
CA PHE A 10 16.98 63.14 0.51
C PHE A 10 16.04 62.19 1.32
N CYS A 11 14.76 62.25 1.05
CA CYS A 11 13.81 61.21 1.48
C CYS A 11 13.90 59.98 0.59
N ALA A 12 14.52 58.91 1.09
CA ALA A 12 14.50 57.59 0.42
C ALA A 12 13.17 56.90 0.74
N LEU A 13 12.32 56.74 -0.27
CA LEU A 13 11.12 55.93 -0.23
C LEU A 13 11.55 54.46 -0.35
N ALA A 14 11.49 53.70 0.75
CA ALA A 14 11.61 52.26 0.75
C ALA A 14 10.30 51.65 0.24
N GLY A 15 10.31 51.08 -0.99
CA GLY A 15 9.22 50.30 -1.53
C GLY A 15 9.12 48.93 -0.82
N PRO A 16 7.91 48.34 -0.72
CA PRO A 16 7.76 47.02 -0.10
C PRO A 16 8.47 45.95 -0.94
N ALA A 17 9.35 45.18 -0.29
CA ALA A 17 9.98 43.99 -0.87
C ALA A 17 8.89 42.92 -1.12
N LEU A 18 8.58 42.64 -2.38
CA LEU A 18 7.78 41.50 -2.78
C LEU A 18 8.50 40.22 -2.36
N GLY A 19 7.98 39.56 -1.33
CA GLY A 19 8.50 38.28 -0.88
C GLY A 19 8.43 37.27 -2.02
N GLN A 20 9.56 36.78 -2.48
CA GLN A 20 9.65 35.66 -3.39
C GLN A 20 9.18 34.41 -2.66
N VAL A 21 8.06 33.83 -3.11
CA VAL A 21 7.61 32.52 -2.69
C VAL A 21 8.69 31.50 -3.11
N PRO A 22 9.21 30.64 -2.23
CA PRO A 22 10.16 29.62 -2.62
C PRO A 22 9.50 28.72 -3.68
N VAL A 23 10.07 28.67 -4.87
CA VAL A 23 9.72 27.66 -5.88
C VAL A 23 10.25 26.33 -5.37
N GLU A 24 9.34 25.49 -4.84
CA GLU A 24 9.71 24.10 -4.52
C GLU A 24 10.15 23.41 -5.82
N THR A 25 11.44 23.15 -5.93
CA THR A 25 12.00 22.30 -6.98
C THR A 25 11.41 20.90 -6.81
N PRO A 26 10.74 20.32 -7.83
CA PRO A 26 10.21 18.97 -7.73
C PRO A 26 11.36 18.01 -7.43
N THR A 27 11.23 17.26 -6.35
CA THR A 27 12.17 16.19 -5.99
C THR A 27 12.25 15.21 -7.18
N PRO A 28 13.45 14.87 -7.68
CA PRO A 28 13.58 13.96 -8.80
C PRO A 28 12.91 12.62 -8.45
N THR A 29 11.91 12.24 -9.22
CA THR A 29 11.25 10.93 -9.10
C THR A 29 12.26 9.88 -9.54
N VAL A 30 12.82 9.15 -8.58
CA VAL A 30 13.67 7.99 -8.88
C VAL A 30 12.81 6.96 -9.61
N ALA A 31 13.18 6.61 -10.82
CA ALA A 31 12.47 5.60 -11.60
C ALA A 31 12.41 4.28 -10.82
N SER A 32 11.23 3.67 -10.73
CA SER A 32 11.06 2.39 -10.07
C SER A 32 11.88 1.30 -10.78
N PRO A 33 12.63 0.45 -10.07
CA PRO A 33 13.35 -0.66 -10.67
C PRO A 33 12.41 -1.71 -11.30
N PHE A 34 11.12 -1.58 -11.05
CA PHE A 34 10.07 -2.46 -11.56
C PHE A 34 9.35 -1.91 -12.80
N GLY A 35 9.82 -0.80 -13.40
CA GLY A 35 9.20 -0.15 -14.55
C GLY A 35 8.09 0.82 -14.17
N ARG A 36 7.04 0.89 -14.99
CA ARG A 36 5.89 1.75 -14.76
C ARG A 36 5.19 1.40 -13.44
N THR A 37 4.71 2.40 -12.72
CA THR A 37 4.00 2.23 -11.45
C THR A 37 2.60 2.84 -11.51
N VAL A 38 1.70 2.31 -10.68
CA VAL A 38 0.37 2.87 -10.44
C VAL A 38 0.19 3.01 -8.93
N ARG A 39 -0.12 4.21 -8.46
CA ARG A 39 -0.41 4.45 -7.05
C ARG A 39 -1.89 4.30 -6.74
N VAL A 40 -2.18 3.74 -5.56
CA VAL A 40 -3.52 3.54 -5.05
C VAL A 40 -3.57 3.98 -3.58
N ASP A 41 -4.45 4.91 -3.29
CA ASP A 41 -4.80 5.34 -1.94
C ASP A 41 -5.77 4.35 -1.32
N LEU A 42 -5.34 3.67 -0.25
CA LEU A 42 -6.15 2.82 0.61
C LEU A 42 -6.47 3.61 1.88
N SER A 43 -7.66 4.22 1.94
CA SER A 43 -8.14 4.94 3.11
C SER A 43 -8.84 3.99 4.06
N THR A 44 -8.42 3.98 5.32
CA THR A 44 -9.01 3.18 6.38
C THR A 44 -9.48 4.09 7.54
N ASP A 45 -10.27 3.55 8.45
CA ASP A 45 -10.63 4.23 9.71
C ASP A 45 -9.45 4.37 10.69
N HIS A 46 -8.28 3.79 10.34
CA HIS A 46 -7.02 3.90 11.09
C HIS A 46 -5.98 4.77 10.39
N GLY A 47 -6.25 5.26 9.17
CA GLY A 47 -5.35 6.14 8.41
C GLY A 47 -5.21 5.75 6.95
N LEU A 48 -4.38 6.51 6.25
CA LEU A 48 -4.08 6.33 4.83
C LEU A 48 -2.87 5.42 4.65
N ILE A 49 -3.00 4.45 3.73
CA ILE A 49 -1.91 3.62 3.22
C ILE A 49 -1.81 3.88 1.72
N VAL A 50 -0.65 4.26 1.21
CA VAL A 50 -0.40 4.44 -0.22
C VAL A 50 0.34 3.24 -0.76
N LEU A 51 -0.26 2.60 -1.76
CA LEU A 51 0.30 1.44 -2.46
C LEU A 51 0.92 1.87 -3.78
N GLU A 52 2.08 1.34 -4.11
CA GLU A 52 2.70 1.42 -5.43
C GLU A 52 2.66 0.04 -6.09
N LEU A 53 1.93 -0.08 -7.20
CA LEU A 53 1.72 -1.33 -7.93
C LEU A 53 2.60 -1.39 -9.17
N TYR A 54 2.99 -2.59 -9.61
CA TYR A 54 3.96 -2.85 -10.69
C TYR A 54 3.33 -3.56 -11.89
N PRO A 55 2.53 -2.87 -12.74
CA PRO A 55 1.79 -3.48 -13.85
C PRO A 55 2.68 -4.12 -14.92
N ASP A 56 3.94 -3.68 -15.06
CA ASP A 56 4.87 -4.26 -16.04
C ASP A 56 5.48 -5.60 -15.55
N ARG A 57 5.40 -5.87 -14.25
CA ARG A 57 5.93 -7.10 -13.63
C ARG A 57 4.83 -8.12 -13.32
N ALA A 58 3.67 -7.64 -12.83
CA ALA A 58 2.54 -8.49 -12.46
C ALA A 58 1.25 -7.99 -13.15
N PRO A 59 1.18 -8.04 -14.50
CA PRO A 59 0.10 -7.41 -15.27
C PRO A 59 -1.28 -7.99 -14.96
N ILE A 60 -1.41 -9.30 -14.79
CA ILE A 60 -2.69 -9.96 -14.51
C ILE A 60 -3.18 -9.58 -13.12
N THR A 61 -2.30 -9.66 -12.13
CA THR A 61 -2.62 -9.38 -10.73
C THR A 61 -2.96 -7.90 -10.52
N VAL A 62 -2.15 -6.99 -11.07
CA VAL A 62 -2.41 -5.54 -10.99
C VAL A 62 -3.70 -5.18 -11.71
N ALA A 63 -3.96 -5.71 -12.93
CA ALA A 63 -5.19 -5.43 -13.65
C ALA A 63 -6.43 -5.90 -12.86
N ASN A 64 -6.38 -7.07 -12.23
CA ASN A 64 -7.45 -7.57 -11.38
C ASN A 64 -7.67 -6.65 -10.16
N PHE A 65 -6.63 -6.32 -9.41
CA PHE A 65 -6.73 -5.45 -8.24
C PHE A 65 -7.31 -4.08 -8.62
N LEU A 66 -6.81 -3.46 -9.68
CA LEU A 66 -7.30 -2.18 -10.18
C LEU A 66 -8.77 -2.25 -10.65
N ARG A 67 -9.25 -3.40 -11.14
CA ARG A 67 -10.66 -3.59 -11.48
C ARG A 67 -11.54 -3.50 -10.23
N TYR A 68 -11.15 -4.11 -9.11
CA TYR A 68 -11.85 -3.96 -7.83
C TYR A 68 -11.83 -2.51 -7.33
N VAL A 69 -10.69 -1.82 -7.43
CA VAL A 69 -10.54 -0.40 -7.05
C VAL A 69 -11.46 0.49 -7.90
N LYS A 70 -11.36 0.41 -9.23
CA LYS A 70 -12.13 1.25 -10.17
C LYS A 70 -13.64 1.02 -10.07
N THR A 71 -14.07 -0.20 -9.77
CA THR A 71 -15.50 -0.54 -9.60
C THR A 71 -15.95 -0.42 -8.14
N LYS A 72 -15.13 0.19 -7.26
CA LYS A 72 -15.42 0.47 -5.84
C LYS A 72 -15.83 -0.77 -5.02
N ARG A 73 -15.35 -1.95 -5.41
CA ARG A 73 -15.70 -3.20 -4.72
C ARG A 73 -15.02 -3.35 -3.37
N TYR A 74 -13.93 -2.59 -3.13
CA TYR A 74 -13.26 -2.53 -1.84
C TYR A 74 -13.86 -1.49 -0.88
N ASP A 75 -14.75 -0.60 -1.33
CA ASP A 75 -15.35 0.40 -0.44
C ASP A 75 -16.25 -0.25 0.62
N GLY A 76 -16.01 0.05 1.88
CA GLY A 76 -16.78 -0.47 3.02
C GLY A 76 -16.49 -1.93 3.38
N VAL A 77 -15.49 -2.60 2.77
CA VAL A 77 -15.03 -3.92 3.22
C VAL A 77 -14.02 -3.80 4.34
N ASP A 78 -13.49 -4.94 4.82
CA ASP A 78 -12.66 -4.99 6.00
C ASP A 78 -11.22 -5.43 5.70
N ILE A 79 -10.26 -4.88 6.46
CA ILE A 79 -9.07 -5.60 6.87
C ILE A 79 -9.49 -6.41 8.09
N TYR A 80 -9.54 -7.71 7.96
CA TYR A 80 -10.19 -8.59 8.93
C TYR A 80 -9.24 -9.51 9.68
N ARG A 81 -7.98 -9.59 9.27
CA ARG A 81 -7.00 -10.52 9.84
C ARG A 81 -5.66 -9.82 10.07
N ALA A 82 -5.08 -10.07 11.23
CA ALA A 82 -3.72 -9.72 11.62
C ALA A 82 -3.00 -11.00 12.07
N ALA A 83 -2.17 -11.57 11.21
CA ALA A 83 -1.41 -12.77 11.48
C ALA A 83 0.01 -12.40 11.91
N ARG A 84 0.31 -12.59 13.19
CA ARG A 84 1.62 -12.29 13.78
C ARG A 84 2.51 -13.52 13.74
N ALA A 85 3.81 -13.31 13.52
CA ALA A 85 4.79 -14.38 13.57
C ALA A 85 4.95 -14.90 15.01
N PRO A 86 4.97 -16.22 15.23
CA PRO A 86 5.21 -16.79 16.54
C PRO A 86 6.55 -16.30 17.12
N GLY A 87 6.55 -15.83 18.38
CA GLY A 87 7.73 -15.29 19.04
C GLY A 87 8.22 -13.92 18.56
N ALA A 88 7.61 -13.34 17.51
CA ALA A 88 7.97 -12.04 16.96
C ALA A 88 6.70 -11.25 16.55
N PRO A 89 5.87 -10.77 17.51
CA PRO A 89 4.54 -10.23 17.24
C PRO A 89 4.51 -8.91 16.46
N THR A 90 5.65 -8.26 16.28
CA THR A 90 5.83 -7.08 15.45
C THR A 90 6.03 -7.39 13.97
N PHE A 91 6.17 -8.68 13.61
CA PHE A 91 6.28 -9.19 12.24
C PHE A 91 5.06 -10.02 11.89
N GLY A 92 4.78 -10.14 10.59
CA GLY A 92 3.65 -10.91 10.09
C GLY A 92 2.98 -10.25 8.91
N PHE A 93 1.66 -10.22 8.90
CA PHE A 93 0.91 -9.57 7.83
C PHE A 93 -0.51 -9.18 8.27
N ILE A 94 -1.09 -8.22 7.57
CA ILE A 94 -2.52 -7.91 7.62
C ILE A 94 -3.18 -8.41 6.33
N GLN A 95 -4.46 -8.80 6.41
CA GLN A 95 -5.23 -9.30 5.27
C GLN A 95 -6.60 -8.65 5.22
N GLY A 96 -6.98 -8.18 4.03
CA GLY A 96 -8.28 -7.58 3.75
C GLY A 96 -8.83 -8.00 2.40
N GLY A 97 -10.09 -7.63 2.13
CA GLY A 97 -10.75 -7.93 0.87
C GLY A 97 -12.22 -8.25 1.03
N VAL A 98 -12.86 -8.75 -0.05
CA VAL A 98 -14.31 -8.95 -0.07
C VAL A 98 -14.77 -10.29 0.54
N LYS A 99 -13.84 -11.13 1.01
CA LYS A 99 -14.13 -12.42 1.70
C LYS A 99 -15.06 -13.35 0.90
N ASN A 100 -14.93 -13.38 -0.42
CA ASN A 100 -15.79 -14.13 -1.34
C ASN A 100 -17.29 -13.72 -1.29
N ASP A 101 -17.60 -12.46 -0.92
CA ASP A 101 -18.98 -11.96 -1.06
C ASP A 101 -19.44 -12.09 -2.52
N PRO A 102 -20.48 -12.89 -2.81
CA PRO A 102 -20.91 -13.16 -4.18
C PRO A 102 -21.39 -11.93 -4.94
N LYS A 103 -21.75 -10.85 -4.24
CA LYS A 103 -22.12 -9.56 -4.86
C LYS A 103 -20.91 -8.74 -5.28
N ARG A 104 -19.73 -9.02 -4.73
CA ARG A 104 -18.52 -8.22 -4.91
C ARG A 104 -17.38 -8.98 -5.58
N VAL A 105 -17.29 -10.31 -5.41
CA VAL A 105 -16.22 -11.12 -5.95
C VAL A 105 -16.29 -11.17 -7.48
N LEU A 106 -15.11 -11.10 -8.12
CA LEU A 106 -14.93 -11.30 -9.56
C LEU A 106 -14.31 -12.69 -9.79
N PRO A 107 -14.35 -13.22 -11.00
CA PRO A 107 -13.72 -14.50 -11.31
C PRO A 107 -12.25 -14.55 -10.89
N PRO A 108 -11.74 -15.74 -10.52
CA PRO A 108 -10.35 -15.91 -10.15
C PRO A 108 -9.41 -15.65 -11.35
N ILE A 109 -8.14 -15.38 -11.04
CA ILE A 109 -7.11 -15.01 -12.01
C ILE A 109 -5.98 -16.04 -12.06
N ALA A 110 -5.27 -16.07 -13.19
CA ALA A 110 -4.03 -16.80 -13.33
C ALA A 110 -3.00 -16.33 -12.30
N HIS A 111 -2.17 -17.25 -11.82
CA HIS A 111 -1.16 -16.98 -10.82
C HIS A 111 0.12 -16.45 -11.46
N GLU A 112 0.71 -15.40 -10.87
CA GLU A 112 2.00 -14.83 -11.27
C GLU A 112 2.99 -14.99 -10.11
N PRO A 113 3.78 -16.09 -10.08
CA PRO A 113 4.71 -16.37 -8.99
C PRO A 113 5.87 -15.38 -8.95
N THR A 114 6.52 -15.24 -7.78
CA THR A 114 7.67 -14.35 -7.60
C THR A 114 8.87 -14.69 -8.49
N THR A 115 9.02 -15.95 -8.91
CA THR A 115 10.02 -16.39 -9.89
C THR A 115 9.78 -15.83 -11.30
N GLN A 116 8.54 -15.49 -11.64
CA GLN A 116 8.17 -14.85 -12.91
C GLN A 116 8.27 -13.32 -12.80
N THR A 117 7.73 -12.75 -11.73
CA THR A 117 7.62 -11.28 -11.56
C THR A 117 8.90 -10.62 -11.07
N GLY A 118 9.74 -11.36 -10.32
CA GLY A 118 10.91 -10.85 -9.62
C GLY A 118 10.58 -9.98 -8.40
N ILE A 119 9.31 -9.90 -7.99
CA ILE A 119 8.87 -9.13 -6.83
C ILE A 119 8.86 -10.07 -5.61
N LEU A 120 9.82 -9.90 -4.70
CA LEU A 120 9.92 -10.69 -3.48
C LEU A 120 9.10 -10.09 -2.35
N HIS A 121 8.71 -10.94 -1.37
CA HIS A 121 7.97 -10.52 -0.18
C HIS A 121 8.91 -9.87 0.86
N LYS A 122 9.17 -8.58 0.68
CA LYS A 122 9.88 -7.70 1.60
C LYS A 122 8.91 -6.95 2.50
N ASP A 123 9.43 -6.20 3.50
CA ASP A 123 8.61 -5.34 4.35
C ASP A 123 7.71 -4.42 3.49
N GLY A 124 6.41 -4.42 3.77
CA GLY A 124 5.41 -3.65 3.04
C GLY A 124 4.97 -4.22 1.68
N THR A 125 5.40 -5.41 1.28
CA THR A 125 4.93 -6.02 0.01
C THR A 125 3.44 -6.32 0.07
N ILE A 126 2.70 -5.92 -1.00
CA ILE A 126 1.32 -6.35 -1.20
C ILE A 126 1.26 -7.55 -2.14
N THR A 127 0.50 -8.57 -1.75
CA THR A 127 0.35 -9.85 -2.46
C THR A 127 -1.10 -10.35 -2.43
N MET A 128 -1.50 -11.18 -3.40
CA MET A 128 -2.86 -11.75 -3.41
C MET A 128 -2.95 -12.97 -2.52
N ALA A 129 -3.97 -12.99 -1.66
CA ALA A 129 -4.34 -14.20 -0.93
C ALA A 129 -5.01 -15.22 -1.88
N ARG A 130 -4.75 -16.50 -1.66
CA ARG A 130 -5.32 -17.61 -2.43
C ARG A 130 -5.40 -18.91 -1.63
N LEU A 131 -6.16 -19.86 -2.11
CA LEU A 131 -6.09 -21.26 -1.68
C LEU A 131 -5.09 -22.03 -2.58
N ALA A 132 -5.55 -22.64 -3.66
CA ALA A 132 -4.67 -23.23 -4.67
C ALA A 132 -4.17 -22.16 -5.68
N PRO A 133 -3.07 -22.41 -6.41
CA PRO A 133 -2.68 -21.56 -7.54
C PRO A 133 -3.82 -21.35 -8.54
N GLY A 134 -4.01 -20.10 -9.00
CA GLY A 134 -5.11 -19.75 -9.91
C GLY A 134 -6.47 -19.53 -9.24
N THR A 135 -6.55 -19.50 -7.90
CA THR A 135 -7.82 -19.23 -7.18
C THR A 135 -7.88 -17.84 -6.54
N ALA A 136 -6.87 -16.98 -6.76
CA ALA A 136 -6.87 -15.62 -6.24
C ALA A 136 -8.02 -14.80 -6.86
N THR A 137 -8.74 -14.05 -6.01
CA THR A 137 -9.85 -13.17 -6.43
C THR A 137 -9.60 -11.73 -5.99
N SER A 138 -9.95 -11.39 -4.75
CA SER A 138 -9.95 -10.03 -4.21
C SER A 138 -9.06 -9.85 -3.00
N ASP A 139 -8.92 -10.90 -2.18
CA ASP A 139 -8.30 -10.76 -0.87
C ASP A 139 -6.79 -10.57 -1.02
N PHE A 140 -6.29 -9.55 -0.36
CA PHE A 140 -4.88 -9.17 -0.40
C PHE A 140 -4.25 -9.26 0.99
N VAL A 141 -2.93 -9.35 1.01
CA VAL A 141 -2.10 -9.36 2.19
C VAL A 141 -1.06 -8.25 2.06
N ILE A 142 -0.76 -7.55 3.15
CA ILE A 142 0.39 -6.63 3.26
C ILE A 142 1.33 -7.16 4.33
N THR A 143 2.58 -7.42 3.98
CA THR A 143 3.60 -7.96 4.89
C THR A 143 4.15 -6.89 5.83
N VAL A 144 4.49 -7.28 7.04
CA VAL A 144 5.26 -6.49 8.01
C VAL A 144 6.52 -7.29 8.34
N GLY A 145 7.65 -6.78 7.88
CA GLY A 145 8.92 -7.51 7.80
C GLY A 145 9.02 -8.40 6.55
N ASP A 146 10.22 -8.90 6.31
CA ASP A 146 10.52 -9.80 5.20
C ASP A 146 9.84 -11.16 5.41
N ALA A 147 9.18 -11.67 4.37
CA ALA A 147 8.41 -12.91 4.41
C ALA A 147 8.80 -13.88 3.28
N PRO A 148 10.06 -14.35 3.21
CA PRO A 148 10.53 -15.18 2.10
C PRO A 148 9.81 -16.54 2.00
N TYR A 149 9.13 -16.97 3.06
CA TYR A 149 8.28 -18.16 3.05
C TYR A 149 7.01 -18.02 2.16
N LEU A 150 6.68 -16.80 1.73
CA LEU A 150 5.60 -16.53 0.79
C LEU A 150 6.11 -16.52 -0.67
N ASP A 151 7.41 -16.49 -0.90
CA ASP A 151 8.00 -16.51 -2.24
C ASP A 151 7.88 -17.89 -2.90
N ALA A 152 7.84 -17.90 -4.23
CA ALA A 152 7.91 -19.14 -4.99
C ALA A 152 9.26 -19.83 -4.73
N ASN A 153 9.20 -21.11 -4.37
CA ASN A 153 10.38 -21.95 -4.13
C ASN A 153 10.23 -23.30 -4.85
N PRO A 154 10.81 -23.47 -6.03
CA PRO A 154 10.76 -24.74 -6.78
C PRO A 154 11.32 -25.95 -6.02
N GLY A 155 12.21 -25.73 -5.04
CA GLY A 155 12.78 -26.76 -4.19
C GLY A 155 11.93 -27.15 -2.97
N ALA A 156 10.86 -26.43 -2.66
CA ALA A 156 10.02 -26.70 -1.51
C ALA A 156 9.20 -28.00 -1.68
N THR A 157 8.77 -28.58 -0.56
CA THR A 157 7.72 -29.59 -0.53
C THR A 157 6.34 -28.90 -0.52
N GLY A 158 5.36 -29.44 -1.25
CA GLY A 158 4.01 -28.88 -1.33
C GLY A 158 3.85 -27.78 -2.37
N ASP A 159 3.26 -26.64 -1.99
CA ASP A 159 3.04 -25.51 -2.88
C ASP A 159 4.35 -24.77 -3.18
N LYS A 160 4.85 -24.97 -4.40
CA LYS A 160 6.12 -24.37 -4.86
C LYS A 160 5.97 -22.99 -5.46
N LEU A 161 4.75 -22.53 -5.71
CA LEU A 161 4.46 -21.31 -6.45
C LEU A 161 4.34 -20.05 -5.58
N GLY A 162 4.25 -20.21 -4.26
CA GLY A 162 4.13 -19.08 -3.33
C GLY A 162 2.92 -18.19 -3.63
N PHE A 163 3.02 -16.92 -3.30
CA PHE A 163 1.95 -15.94 -3.51
C PHE A 163 2.34 -14.91 -4.57
N ALA A 164 1.34 -14.29 -5.22
CA ALA A 164 1.54 -13.32 -6.28
C ALA A 164 1.76 -11.92 -5.71
N ALA A 165 3.02 -11.54 -5.47
CA ALA A 165 3.40 -10.19 -5.09
C ALA A 165 3.28 -9.25 -6.31
N PHE A 166 2.70 -8.04 -6.12
CA PHE A 166 2.39 -7.15 -7.24
C PHE A 166 2.62 -5.66 -6.95
N GLY A 167 3.16 -5.31 -5.77
CA GLY A 167 3.43 -3.94 -5.36
C GLY A 167 3.94 -3.86 -3.93
N ARG A 168 4.00 -2.64 -3.42
CA ARG A 168 4.41 -2.37 -2.04
C ARG A 168 3.70 -1.15 -1.46
N VAL A 169 3.75 -1.01 -0.14
CA VAL A 169 3.42 0.22 0.57
C VAL A 169 4.56 1.23 0.39
N VAL A 170 4.22 2.46 -0.01
CA VAL A 170 5.19 3.58 -0.13
C VAL A 170 4.95 4.67 0.90
N GLN A 171 3.76 4.68 1.54
CA GLN A 171 3.41 5.55 2.66
C GLN A 171 2.41 4.85 3.56
N GLY A 172 2.47 5.09 4.89
CA GLY A 172 1.52 4.53 5.86
C GLY A 172 1.90 3.14 6.39
N MET A 173 3.19 2.75 6.37
CA MET A 173 3.64 1.51 7.03
C MET A 173 3.44 1.55 8.55
N ASP A 174 3.43 2.71 9.17
CA ASP A 174 3.04 2.91 10.57
C ASP A 174 1.57 2.52 10.82
N VAL A 175 0.66 2.88 9.90
CA VAL A 175 -0.75 2.45 9.93
C VAL A 175 -0.85 0.93 9.78
N VAL A 176 -0.12 0.33 8.84
CA VAL A 176 -0.08 -1.15 8.67
C VAL A 176 0.37 -1.85 9.95
N LYS A 177 1.46 -1.36 10.58
CA LYS A 177 1.98 -1.89 11.84
C LYS A 177 1.01 -1.69 13.01
N ALA A 178 0.33 -0.54 13.08
CA ALA A 178 -0.71 -0.30 14.08
C ALA A 178 -1.87 -1.29 13.91
N ILE A 179 -2.33 -1.55 12.69
CA ILE A 179 -3.38 -2.54 12.42
C ILE A 179 -2.91 -3.96 12.79
N LEU A 180 -1.66 -4.33 12.49
CA LEU A 180 -1.10 -5.63 12.89
C LEU A 180 -1.14 -5.83 14.42
N ALA A 181 -0.97 -4.76 15.18
CA ALA A 181 -0.94 -4.79 16.65
C ALA A 181 -2.32 -4.83 17.32
N LEU A 182 -3.41 -4.60 16.59
CA LEU A 182 -4.77 -4.57 17.12
C LEU A 182 -5.19 -5.92 17.75
N PRO A 183 -6.12 -5.92 18.71
CA PRO A 183 -6.65 -7.14 19.31
C PRO A 183 -7.22 -8.11 18.28
N THR A 184 -6.96 -9.39 18.49
CA THR A 184 -7.51 -10.50 17.68
C THR A 184 -8.28 -11.44 18.58
N GLY A 185 -9.56 -11.62 18.33
CA GLY A 185 -10.48 -12.48 19.13
C GLY A 185 -11.71 -12.86 18.32
N GLY A 186 -11.81 -12.34 17.09
CA GLY A 186 -12.93 -12.58 16.21
C GLY A 186 -13.05 -14.04 15.76
N HIS A 187 -14.23 -14.40 15.31
CA HIS A 187 -14.55 -15.76 14.87
C HIS A 187 -13.75 -16.19 13.64
N ALA A 188 -12.93 -17.22 13.77
CA ALA A 188 -12.14 -17.79 12.68
C ALA A 188 -12.95 -18.79 11.86
N ARG A 189 -12.94 -18.66 10.53
CA ARG A 189 -13.60 -19.60 9.60
C ARG A 189 -12.81 -20.89 9.36
N SER A 190 -11.56 -20.94 9.77
CA SER A 190 -10.69 -22.12 9.67
C SER A 190 -9.69 -22.18 10.82
N ALA A 191 -9.21 -23.37 11.12
CA ALA A 191 -8.18 -23.58 12.17
C ALA A 191 -6.90 -22.76 11.91
N ALA A 192 -6.51 -22.58 10.65
CA ALA A 192 -5.34 -21.79 10.26
C ALA A 192 -5.45 -20.28 10.57
N MET A 193 -6.65 -19.79 10.89
CA MET A 193 -6.91 -18.38 11.21
C MET A 193 -7.23 -18.15 12.70
N LEU A 194 -7.22 -19.20 13.53
CA LEU A 194 -7.50 -19.08 14.96
C LEU A 194 -6.55 -18.08 15.63
N GLY A 195 -7.13 -17.16 16.43
CA GLY A 195 -6.38 -16.11 17.12
C GLY A 195 -5.82 -15.01 16.23
N GLN A 196 -6.24 -14.93 14.96
CA GLN A 196 -5.72 -13.95 13.99
C GLN A 196 -6.81 -13.01 13.43
N ILE A 197 -8.07 -13.23 13.79
CA ILE A 197 -9.18 -12.40 13.29
C ILE A 197 -9.32 -11.17 14.16
N LEU A 198 -9.25 -9.99 13.52
CA LEU A 198 -9.43 -8.70 14.19
C LEU A 198 -10.84 -8.56 14.77
N ASP A 199 -10.95 -8.04 15.97
CA ASP A 199 -12.21 -7.73 16.64
C ASP A 199 -12.10 -6.43 17.45
N PRO A 200 -12.69 -5.34 16.95
CA PRO A 200 -13.40 -5.20 15.67
C PRO A 200 -12.45 -5.21 14.45
N PRO A 201 -12.95 -5.56 13.25
CA PRO A 201 -12.18 -5.43 12.01
C PRO A 201 -12.00 -3.95 11.64
N VAL A 202 -10.90 -3.64 10.92
CA VAL A 202 -10.61 -2.29 10.42
C VAL A 202 -11.38 -2.05 9.12
N LYS A 203 -12.07 -0.91 9.01
CA LYS A 203 -12.84 -0.57 7.81
C LYS A 203 -11.98 0.04 6.72
N ILE A 204 -12.11 -0.48 5.51
CA ILE A 204 -11.64 0.18 4.29
C ILE A 204 -12.73 1.17 3.87
N LEU A 205 -12.46 2.46 4.08
CA LEU A 205 -13.39 3.53 3.73
C LEU A 205 -13.47 3.68 2.20
N SER A 206 -12.33 3.65 1.54
CA SER A 206 -12.24 3.68 0.09
C SER A 206 -10.88 3.23 -0.43
N MET A 207 -10.85 2.76 -1.70
CA MET A 207 -9.62 2.65 -2.48
C MET A 207 -9.74 3.45 -3.78
N ARG A 208 -8.72 4.26 -4.10
CA ARG A 208 -8.71 5.11 -5.31
C ARG A 208 -7.35 5.09 -5.99
N VAL A 209 -7.37 5.03 -7.31
CA VAL A 209 -6.15 5.30 -8.09
C VAL A 209 -5.80 6.76 -7.94
N GLU A 210 -4.56 7.05 -7.56
CA GLU A 210 -4.03 8.41 -7.50
C GLU A 210 -4.06 9.03 -8.90
N LYS A 211 -4.52 10.28 -9.02
CA LYS A 211 -4.50 10.98 -10.30
C LYS A 211 -3.04 11.33 -10.63
N PRO A 212 -2.60 11.13 -11.88
CA PRO A 212 -1.33 11.69 -12.31
C PRO A 212 -1.36 13.21 -12.07
N GLY A 213 -0.35 13.73 -11.37
CA GLY A 213 -0.17 15.17 -11.20
C GLY A 213 0.18 15.85 -12.53
#